data_b86a77e02c2f7aa37ec545f3c230791e
#
_entry.id   b86a77e02c2f7aa37ec545f3c230791e
#
_cell.length_a   1.000
_cell.length_b   1.000
_cell.length_c   1.000
_cell.angle_alpha   90.00
_cell.angle_beta   90.00
_cell.angle_gamma   90.00
#
_symmetry.space_group_name_H-M   'P 1'
#
loop_
_entity.id
_entity.type
_entity.pdbx_description
1 polymer ?
#
loop_
_entity_poly.entity_id
_entity_poly.type
_entity_poly.pdbx_seq_one_letter_code
_entity_poly.pdbx_strand_id
1 'polypeptide(L)'
;MRKSNIIDYKNPTQNLVTDVLSEFLRESAQKMLQLAIEEEVQNFISSYQDKLLTNGSKQVVRNGYLPERNIQTGIGEVAVKVPRVRDRGKEDIKFSSNLIPQYMRRTVTIDVLLPLLYLKGISTTDFADSFEPILGSKPKNLSPNVISRLKSEWYDQYL
;
A
#
# COMPACT_ATOMS: atom_id res chain seq x y z
N MET A 1 -19.13 51.32 15.90
CA MET A 1 -18.49 50.30 15.01
C MET A 1 -17.95 49.17 15.86
N ARG A 2 -18.62 48.02 15.88
CA ARG A 2 -18.15 46.81 16.57
C ARG A 2 -17.17 46.10 15.64
N LYS A 3 -15.89 46.01 16.03
CA LYS A 3 -14.90 45.17 15.37
C LYS A 3 -15.27 43.69 15.64
N SER A 4 -15.70 42.99 14.62
CA SER A 4 -15.86 41.53 14.70
C SER A 4 -14.47 40.91 14.83
N ASN A 5 -14.16 40.31 15.99
CA ASN A 5 -13.02 39.43 16.14
C ASN A 5 -13.31 38.16 15.32
N ILE A 6 -12.88 38.18 14.07
CA ILE A 6 -12.76 36.95 13.28
C ILE A 6 -11.56 36.23 13.89
N ILE A 7 -11.81 35.21 14.68
CA ILE A 7 -10.79 34.23 15.08
C ILE A 7 -10.46 33.47 13.80
N ASP A 8 -9.34 33.79 13.16
CA ASP A 8 -8.75 32.95 12.13
C ASP A 8 -8.43 31.59 12.78
N TYR A 9 -9.32 30.64 12.58
CA TYR A 9 -9.02 29.24 12.78
C TYR A 9 -7.94 28.87 11.74
N LYS A 10 -6.67 29.14 12.07
CA LYS A 10 -5.56 28.53 11.36
C LYS A 10 -5.81 27.03 11.35
N ASN A 11 -5.95 26.49 10.15
CA ASN A 11 -6.14 25.07 9.91
C ASN A 11 -5.21 24.27 10.84
N PRO A 12 -5.71 23.43 11.75
CA PRO A 12 -4.87 22.70 12.70
C PRO A 12 -3.94 21.69 12.02
N THR A 13 -4.11 21.50 10.71
CA THR A 13 -3.31 20.59 9.87
C THR A 13 -1.86 21.03 9.65
N GLN A 14 -1.48 22.28 9.98
CA GLN A 14 -0.11 22.75 9.75
C GLN A 14 0.91 22.36 10.84
N ASN A 15 0.47 21.76 11.95
CA ASN A 15 1.34 21.22 13.00
C ASN A 15 0.82 19.83 13.43
N LEU A 16 0.69 18.92 12.49
CA LEU A 16 0.60 17.49 12.82
C LEU A 16 1.92 17.11 13.49
N VAL A 17 1.93 17.18 14.81
CA VAL A 17 2.96 16.52 15.62
C VAL A 17 2.89 15.05 15.19
N THR A 18 3.87 14.62 14.44
CA THR A 18 3.99 13.20 14.06
C THR A 18 4.00 12.43 15.36
N ASP A 19 2.93 11.69 15.62
CA ASP A 19 2.84 10.89 16.83
C ASP A 19 3.95 9.83 16.77
N VAL A 20 4.86 9.90 17.74
CA VAL A 20 6.02 8.99 17.84
C VAL A 20 5.58 7.53 17.81
N LEU A 21 4.43 7.22 18.42
CA LEU A 21 3.87 5.88 18.42
C LEU A 21 3.43 5.46 17.00
N SER A 22 2.73 6.32 16.29
CA SER A 22 2.30 6.06 14.91
C SER A 22 3.48 5.86 13.97
N GLU A 23 4.55 6.65 14.12
CA GLU A 23 5.78 6.48 13.34
C GLU A 23 6.46 5.14 13.65
N PHE A 24 6.61 4.82 14.94
CA PHE A 24 7.16 3.53 15.37
C PHE A 24 6.36 2.35 14.85
N LEU A 25 5.01 2.41 14.89
CA LEU A 25 4.14 1.36 14.35
C LEU A 25 4.31 1.20 12.85
N ARG A 26 4.42 2.31 12.10
CA ARG A 26 4.64 2.30 10.65
C ARG A 26 5.98 1.66 10.28
N GLU A 27 7.06 2.08 10.93
CA GLU A 27 8.38 1.51 10.71
C GLU A 27 8.43 0.02 11.06
N SER A 28 7.81 -0.36 12.18
CA SER A 28 7.75 -1.75 12.61
C SER A 28 6.95 -2.60 11.62
N ALA A 29 5.79 -2.12 11.17
CA ALA A 29 4.99 -2.80 10.16
C ALA A 29 5.75 -2.95 8.85
N GLN A 30 6.49 -1.93 8.41
CA GLN A 30 7.35 -2.01 7.21
C GLN A 30 8.42 -3.10 7.34
N LYS A 31 9.12 -3.15 8.48
CA LYS A 31 10.15 -4.17 8.75
C LYS A 31 9.56 -5.58 8.77
N MET A 32 8.45 -5.76 9.48
CA MET A 32 7.76 -7.05 9.55
C MET A 32 7.27 -7.52 8.18
N LEU A 33 6.68 -6.63 7.41
CA LEU A 33 6.21 -6.93 6.06
C LEU A 33 7.36 -7.31 5.13
N GLN A 34 8.48 -6.58 5.19
CA GLN A 34 9.66 -6.90 4.39
C GLN A 34 10.23 -8.29 4.74
N LEU A 35 10.29 -8.64 6.03
CA LEU A 35 10.73 -9.98 6.47
C LEU A 35 9.78 -11.06 5.97
N ALA A 36 8.48 -10.87 6.05
CA ALA A 36 7.50 -11.84 5.56
C ALA A 36 7.60 -12.06 4.05
N ILE A 37 7.83 -11.00 3.26
CA ILE A 37 8.05 -11.11 1.82
C ILE A 37 9.37 -11.84 1.50
N GLU A 38 10.42 -11.60 2.27
CA GLU A 38 11.70 -12.32 2.13
C GLU A 38 11.55 -13.81 2.42
N GLU A 39 10.80 -14.17 3.44
CA GLU A 39 10.47 -15.56 3.77
C GLU A 39 9.64 -16.21 2.66
N GLU A 40 8.63 -15.50 2.15
CA GLU A 40 7.78 -15.98 1.06
C GLU A 40 8.60 -16.32 -0.22
N VAL A 41 9.54 -15.45 -0.61
CA VAL A 41 10.39 -15.70 -1.76
C VAL A 41 11.39 -16.82 -1.50
N GLN A 42 11.91 -16.93 -0.27
CA GLN A 42 12.81 -18.01 0.08
C GLN A 42 12.12 -19.37 0.02
N ASN A 43 10.90 -19.47 0.55
CA ASN A 43 10.06 -20.67 0.46
C ASN A 43 9.74 -21.02 -1.00
N PHE A 44 9.44 -20.02 -1.81
CA PHE A 44 9.22 -20.21 -3.24
C PHE A 44 10.45 -20.76 -3.94
N ILE A 45 11.64 -20.19 -3.74
CA ILE A 45 12.88 -20.68 -4.35
C ILE A 45 13.22 -22.10 -3.85
N SER A 46 12.97 -22.38 -2.58
CA SER A 46 13.22 -23.69 -1.97
C SER A 46 12.32 -24.79 -2.58
N SER A 47 11.10 -24.45 -2.99
CA SER A 47 10.23 -25.42 -3.67
C SER A 47 10.71 -25.86 -5.06
N TYR A 48 11.70 -25.15 -5.62
CA TYR A 48 12.34 -25.46 -6.90
C TYR A 48 13.81 -25.87 -6.75
N GLN A 49 14.27 -26.23 -5.55
CA GLN A 49 15.67 -26.53 -5.28
C GLN A 49 16.21 -27.72 -6.08
N ASP A 50 15.35 -28.67 -6.43
CA ASP A 50 15.69 -29.89 -7.19
C ASP A 50 15.73 -29.65 -8.71
N LYS A 51 15.26 -28.48 -9.18
CA LYS A 51 15.35 -28.10 -10.58
C LYS A 51 16.72 -27.56 -10.91
N LEU A 52 17.51 -28.38 -11.58
CA LEU A 52 18.86 -28.04 -12.00
C LEU A 52 18.92 -27.92 -13.53
N LEU A 53 19.77 -27.03 -13.98
CA LEU A 53 20.15 -26.93 -15.40
C LEU A 53 21.12 -28.04 -15.77
N THR A 54 21.36 -28.24 -17.05
CA THR A 54 22.31 -29.25 -17.59
C THR A 54 23.73 -29.10 -17.06
N ASN A 55 24.10 -27.90 -16.62
CA ASN A 55 25.41 -27.62 -16.00
C ASN A 55 25.43 -27.79 -14.47
N GLY A 56 24.35 -28.33 -13.87
CA GLY A 56 24.23 -28.54 -12.42
C GLY A 56 23.88 -27.29 -11.62
N SER A 57 23.71 -26.14 -12.23
CA SER A 57 23.33 -24.91 -11.50
C SER A 57 21.80 -24.84 -11.26
N LYS A 58 21.39 -24.17 -10.20
CA LYS A 58 19.95 -23.98 -9.89
C LYS A 58 19.23 -23.23 -11.01
N GLN A 59 18.08 -23.78 -11.42
CA GLN A 59 17.24 -23.18 -12.45
C GLN A 59 16.58 -21.89 -11.95
N VAL A 60 16.00 -21.93 -10.76
CA VAL A 60 15.28 -20.81 -10.16
C VAL A 60 16.17 -20.12 -9.12
N VAL A 61 16.42 -18.85 -9.32
CA VAL A 61 17.34 -18.08 -8.49
C VAL A 61 16.76 -16.69 -8.17
N ARG A 62 17.19 -16.13 -7.03
CA ARG A 62 16.92 -14.74 -6.70
C ARG A 62 17.62 -13.79 -7.70
N ASN A 63 16.94 -12.72 -8.09
CA ASN A 63 17.46 -11.76 -9.06
C ASN A 63 17.17 -10.30 -8.63
N GLY A 64 17.66 -9.92 -7.43
CA GLY A 64 17.47 -8.58 -6.88
C GLY A 64 16.02 -8.28 -6.49
N TYR A 65 15.59 -7.03 -6.68
CA TYR A 65 14.27 -6.54 -6.29
C TYR A 65 13.56 -5.86 -7.46
N LEU A 66 12.24 -5.80 -7.36
CA LEU A 66 11.44 -4.85 -8.14
C LEU A 66 11.65 -3.44 -7.59
N PRO A 67 11.33 -2.39 -8.38
CA PRO A 67 11.31 -1.03 -7.88
C PRO A 67 10.48 -0.91 -6.60
N GLU A 68 10.96 -0.11 -5.65
CA GLU A 68 10.21 0.21 -4.44
C GLU A 68 8.88 0.85 -4.78
N ARG A 69 7.84 0.45 -4.08
CA ARG A 69 6.51 1.05 -4.21
C ARG A 69 5.87 1.26 -2.85
N ASN A 70 5.02 2.27 -2.75
CA ASN A 70 4.28 2.58 -1.55
C ASN A 70 2.89 1.94 -1.61
N ILE A 71 2.51 1.28 -0.52
CA ILE A 71 1.18 0.72 -0.30
C ILE A 71 0.47 1.58 0.73
N GLN A 72 -0.70 2.11 0.38
CA GLN A 72 -1.53 2.86 1.31
C GLN A 72 -2.22 1.89 2.27
N THR A 73 -2.00 2.07 3.56
CA THR A 73 -2.58 1.26 4.63
C THR A 73 -3.33 2.13 5.63
N GLY A 74 -4.06 1.53 6.56
CA GLY A 74 -4.74 2.26 7.64
C GLY A 74 -3.81 2.96 8.64
N ILE A 75 -2.51 2.70 8.59
CA ILE A 75 -1.48 3.37 9.41
C ILE A 75 -0.58 4.31 8.59
N GLY A 76 -0.98 4.63 7.37
CA GLY A 76 -0.24 5.46 6.43
C GLY A 76 0.41 4.67 5.28
N GLU A 77 1.27 5.33 4.52
CA GLU A 77 2.04 4.68 3.45
C GLU A 77 3.14 3.80 4.03
N VAL A 78 3.23 2.57 3.51
CA VAL A 78 4.30 1.62 3.81
C VAL A 78 5.08 1.33 2.53
N ALA A 79 6.38 1.62 2.54
CA ALA A 79 7.25 1.34 1.41
C ALA A 79 7.66 -0.13 1.40
N VAL A 80 7.59 -0.77 0.23
CA VAL A 80 7.92 -2.19 0.07
C VAL A 80 8.79 -2.44 -1.14
N LYS A 81 9.73 -3.39 -0.99
CA LYS A 81 10.59 -3.91 -2.07
C LYS A 81 10.32 -5.40 -2.23
N VAL A 82 9.64 -5.78 -3.30
CA VAL A 82 9.35 -7.18 -3.58
C VAL A 82 10.55 -7.81 -4.30
N PRO A 83 11.10 -8.95 -3.78
CA PRO A 83 12.19 -9.63 -4.46
C PRO A 83 11.77 -10.16 -5.83
N ARG A 84 12.71 -10.21 -6.77
CA ARG A 84 12.52 -10.83 -8.07
C ARG A 84 13.15 -12.21 -8.07
N VAL A 85 12.48 -13.11 -8.76
CA VAL A 85 13.01 -14.43 -9.10
C VAL A 85 13.27 -14.49 -10.60
N ARG A 86 14.32 -15.19 -10.99
CA ARG A 86 14.65 -15.47 -12.38
C ARG A 86 14.68 -16.97 -12.60
N ASP A 87 13.90 -17.41 -13.58
CA ASP A 87 14.05 -18.73 -14.20
C ASP A 87 15.18 -18.64 -15.25
N ARG A 88 16.18 -19.48 -15.12
CA ARG A 88 17.28 -19.66 -16.07
C ARG A 88 16.98 -20.76 -17.08
N GLY A 89 15.89 -21.51 -16.88
CA GLY A 89 15.38 -22.54 -17.78
C GLY A 89 14.41 -21.95 -18.81
N LYS A 90 13.51 -22.79 -19.30
CA LYS A 90 12.53 -22.45 -20.34
C LYS A 90 11.06 -22.46 -19.84
N GLU A 91 10.85 -22.66 -18.53
CA GLU A 91 9.50 -22.85 -17.97
C GLU A 91 8.78 -21.53 -17.65
N ASP A 92 9.48 -20.38 -17.70
CA ASP A 92 8.96 -19.02 -17.37
C ASP A 92 8.39 -18.95 -15.93
N ILE A 93 9.08 -19.57 -14.98
CA ILE A 93 8.70 -19.57 -13.56
C ILE A 93 8.82 -18.16 -13.01
N LYS A 94 7.72 -17.62 -12.52
CA LYS A 94 7.63 -16.26 -11.96
C LYS A 94 7.16 -16.30 -10.51
N PHE A 95 7.80 -15.51 -9.69
CA PHE A 95 7.35 -15.26 -8.31
C PHE A 95 6.34 -14.12 -8.28
N SER A 96 5.24 -14.33 -7.60
CA SER A 96 4.28 -13.28 -7.23
C SER A 96 3.99 -13.44 -5.75
N SER A 97 4.21 -12.39 -4.98
CA SER A 97 3.90 -12.39 -3.55
C SER A 97 2.39 -12.45 -3.32
N ASN A 98 1.95 -13.31 -2.40
CA ASN A 98 0.56 -13.39 -1.96
C ASN A 98 0.23 -12.25 -0.98
N LEU A 99 1.23 -11.79 -0.20
CA LEU A 99 1.08 -10.69 0.74
C LEU A 99 0.91 -9.36 0.01
N ILE A 100 1.71 -9.17 -1.07
CA ILE A 100 1.72 -7.94 -1.86
C ILE A 100 1.54 -8.28 -3.33
N PRO A 101 0.31 -8.57 -3.78
CA PRO A 101 0.03 -8.85 -5.18
C PRO A 101 0.55 -7.76 -6.12
N GLN A 102 0.83 -8.14 -7.34
CA GLN A 102 1.20 -7.19 -8.38
C GLN A 102 0.08 -6.15 -8.52
N TYR A 103 0.45 -4.87 -8.65
CA TYR A 103 -0.48 -3.73 -8.75
C TYR A 103 -1.24 -3.34 -7.47
N MET A 104 -1.08 -4.02 -6.36
CA MET A 104 -1.64 -3.56 -5.08
C MET A 104 -1.07 -2.18 -4.74
N ARG A 105 -1.95 -1.19 -4.56
CA ARG A 105 -1.58 0.20 -4.21
C ARG A 105 -2.09 0.59 -2.83
N ARG A 106 -3.08 -0.13 -2.31
CA ARG A 106 -3.69 0.09 -1.01
C ARG A 106 -4.29 -1.21 -0.48
N THR A 107 -4.56 -1.25 0.80
CA THR A 107 -5.20 -2.41 1.44
C THR A 107 -6.70 -2.45 1.11
N VAL A 108 -7.28 -3.64 1.11
CA VAL A 108 -8.73 -3.86 0.93
C VAL A 108 -9.55 -3.06 1.94
N THR A 109 -9.06 -2.91 3.17
CA THR A 109 -9.72 -2.08 4.20
C THR A 109 -9.93 -0.64 3.73
N ILE A 110 -8.94 -0.05 3.05
CA ILE A 110 -9.07 1.30 2.49
C ILE A 110 -10.08 1.31 1.33
N ASP A 111 -10.07 0.29 0.46
CA ASP A 111 -11.01 0.20 -0.67
C ASP A 111 -12.47 0.11 -0.20
N VAL A 112 -12.74 -0.58 0.91
CA VAL A 112 -14.07 -0.69 1.51
C VAL A 112 -14.46 0.57 2.27
N LEU A 113 -13.52 1.19 2.97
CA LEU A 113 -13.77 2.38 3.79
C LEU A 113 -14.19 3.59 2.95
N LEU A 114 -13.56 3.81 1.81
CA LEU A 114 -13.78 5.00 0.99
C LEU A 114 -15.23 5.15 0.50
N PRO A 115 -15.88 4.14 -0.12
CA PRO A 115 -17.29 4.23 -0.50
C PRO A 115 -18.22 4.45 0.70
N LEU A 116 -17.95 3.79 1.83
CA LEU A 116 -18.73 3.94 3.05
C LEU A 116 -18.74 5.38 3.55
N LEU A 117 -17.59 6.04 3.56
CA LEU A 117 -17.46 7.42 4.01
C LEU A 117 -18.10 8.40 3.03
N TYR A 118 -18.05 8.13 1.74
CA TYR A 118 -18.82 8.88 0.73
C TYR A 118 -20.32 8.82 1.03
N LEU A 119 -20.86 7.64 1.34
CA LEU A 119 -22.26 7.47 1.73
C LEU A 119 -22.62 8.21 3.02
N LYS A 120 -21.64 8.45 3.89
CA LYS A 120 -21.79 9.25 5.12
C LYS A 120 -21.68 10.77 4.87
N GLY A 121 -21.53 11.19 3.63
CA GLY A 121 -21.56 12.59 3.24
C GLY A 121 -20.21 13.28 3.10
N ILE A 122 -19.10 12.55 3.16
CA ILE A 122 -17.79 13.13 2.87
C ILE A 122 -17.67 13.30 1.35
N SER A 123 -17.43 14.53 0.90
CA SER A 123 -17.28 14.83 -0.52
C SER A 123 -16.01 14.21 -1.09
N THR A 124 -16.03 13.85 -2.37
CA THR A 124 -14.84 13.24 -3.05
C THR A 124 -13.64 14.17 -3.09
N THR A 125 -13.84 15.48 -3.01
CA THR A 125 -12.78 16.50 -2.95
C THR A 125 -12.16 16.59 -1.57
N ASP A 126 -12.95 16.35 -0.52
CA ASP A 126 -12.53 16.53 0.87
C ASP A 126 -11.88 15.27 1.45
N PHE A 127 -11.92 14.14 0.71
CA PHE A 127 -11.33 12.88 1.17
C PHE A 127 -9.83 12.99 1.46
N ALA A 128 -9.07 13.62 0.56
CA ALA A 128 -7.63 13.75 0.74
C ALA A 128 -7.30 14.54 2.02
N ASP A 129 -7.97 15.66 2.22
CA ASP A 129 -7.75 16.55 3.36
C ASP A 129 -8.26 15.92 4.67
N SER A 130 -9.42 15.24 4.63
CA SER A 130 -10.00 14.57 5.81
C SER A 130 -9.15 13.39 6.29
N PHE A 131 -8.40 12.73 5.40
CA PHE A 131 -7.57 11.58 5.75
C PHE A 131 -6.10 11.91 5.93
N GLU A 132 -5.65 13.11 5.60
CA GLU A 132 -4.26 13.52 5.81
C GLU A 132 -3.76 13.24 7.24
N PRO A 133 -4.54 13.48 8.32
CA PRO A 133 -4.12 13.18 9.68
C PRO A 133 -3.88 11.69 9.97
N ILE A 134 -4.60 10.81 9.26
CA ILE A 134 -4.57 9.35 9.51
C ILE A 134 -3.61 8.65 8.54
N LEU A 135 -3.66 9.04 7.27
CA LEU A 135 -2.95 8.35 6.20
C LEU A 135 -1.61 9.00 5.83
N GLY A 136 -1.28 10.12 6.45
CA GLY A 136 -0.09 10.91 6.15
C GLY A 136 -0.31 11.94 5.05
N SER A 137 0.63 12.89 4.91
CA SER A 137 0.53 14.01 3.98
C SER A 137 0.32 13.53 2.53
N LYS A 138 -0.73 14.02 1.91
CA LYS A 138 -1.12 13.79 0.51
C LYS A 138 -1.18 12.31 0.14
N PRO A 139 -2.17 11.56 0.67
CA PRO A 139 -2.32 10.15 0.35
C PRO A 139 -2.42 9.97 -1.17
N LYS A 140 -1.37 9.42 -1.75
CA LYS A 140 -1.33 9.08 -3.18
C LYS A 140 -2.39 8.02 -3.42
N ASN A 141 -3.02 8.04 -4.57
CA ASN A 141 -4.06 7.09 -4.96
C ASN A 141 -5.45 7.28 -4.30
N LEU A 142 -5.73 8.43 -3.70
CA LEU A 142 -7.06 8.84 -3.22
C LEU A 142 -7.60 10.05 -4.02
N SER A 143 -7.33 10.11 -5.32
CA SER A 143 -7.91 11.16 -6.18
C SER A 143 -9.42 10.99 -6.32
N PRO A 144 -10.18 12.07 -6.59
CA PRO A 144 -11.63 12.02 -6.80
C PRO A 144 -12.07 10.96 -7.82
N ASN A 145 -11.29 10.77 -8.89
CA ASN A 145 -11.57 9.76 -9.91
C ASN A 145 -11.46 8.32 -9.37
N VAL A 146 -10.47 8.06 -8.49
CA VAL A 146 -10.32 6.74 -7.83
C VAL A 146 -11.51 6.47 -6.92
N ILE A 147 -11.93 7.45 -6.14
CA ILE A 147 -13.07 7.34 -5.23
C ILE A 147 -14.37 7.10 -6.00
N SER A 148 -14.58 7.82 -7.10
CA SER A 148 -15.75 7.64 -7.97
C SER A 148 -15.80 6.24 -8.59
N ARG A 149 -14.64 5.70 -9.02
CA ARG A 149 -14.55 4.32 -9.53
C ARG A 149 -14.86 3.29 -8.45
N LEU A 150 -14.27 3.40 -7.26
CA LEU A 150 -14.55 2.50 -6.15
C LEU A 150 -16.02 2.51 -5.74
N LYS A 151 -16.65 3.69 -5.79
CA LYS A 151 -18.08 3.82 -5.57
C LYS A 151 -18.89 3.03 -6.61
N SER A 152 -18.56 3.12 -7.90
CA SER A 152 -19.24 2.35 -8.95
C SER A 152 -19.04 0.86 -8.74
N GLU A 153 -17.80 0.40 -8.52
CA GLU A 153 -17.49 -1.00 -8.23
C GLU A 153 -18.26 -1.52 -7.01
N TRP A 154 -18.40 -0.70 -5.98
CA TRP A 154 -19.16 -1.05 -4.78
C TRP A 154 -20.66 -1.14 -5.06
N TYR A 155 -21.23 -0.21 -5.83
CA TYR A 155 -22.63 -0.26 -6.24
C TYR A 155 -22.96 -1.54 -7.03
N ASP A 156 -22.09 -1.93 -7.95
CA ASP A 156 -22.26 -3.13 -8.79
C ASP A 156 -22.19 -4.43 -7.99
N GLN A 157 -21.55 -4.43 -6.82
CA GLN A 157 -21.44 -5.59 -5.94
C GLN A 157 -22.60 -5.74 -4.95
N TYR A 158 -23.33 -4.68 -4.65
CA TYR A 158 -24.35 -4.65 -3.58
C TYR A 158 -25.78 -4.36 -4.08
N LEU A 159 -25.98 -4.24 -5.38
CA LEU A 159 -27.27 -4.18 -6.05
C LEU A 159 -27.50 -5.41 -6.89
#